data_bc4314dc3145f36722bb6cec43724e42
#
_entry.id   bc4314dc3145f36722bb6cec43724e42
#
_cell.length_a   1.000
_cell.length_b   1.000
_cell.length_c   1.000
_cell.angle_alpha   90.00
_cell.angle_beta   90.00
_cell.angle_gamma   90.00
#
_symmetry.space_group_name_H-M   'P 1'
#
loop_
_entity.id
_entity.type
_entity.pdbx_description
1 polymer ?
#
loop_
_entity_poly.entity_id
_entity_poly.type
_entity_poly.pdbx_seq_one_letter_code
_entity_poly.pdbx_strand_id
1 'polypeptide(L)'
;TVELMDYRDLPKHDYQFDRVVSVGMLEHVGRDNYQLFLDCVEKVLKPGGLFLLHFISALKEHPGDPWVKKYIFPGGTVPSLREILNHMAEDNFHTLDIENLRLHYNKTLLHWEKNFRDNIEQERTMFDETFLRMWDLYLSACAATFHNGIIDLHQILMTKGINNELPMTRWY
;
A
#
# COMPACT_ATOMS: atom_id res chain seq x y z
N THR A 1 -2.46 17.42 13.67
CA THR A 1 -3.68 16.80 14.22
C THR A 1 -3.81 15.40 13.67
N VAL A 2 -4.23 14.43 14.51
CA VAL A 2 -4.58 13.08 14.10
C VAL A 2 -6.08 12.91 14.34
N GLU A 3 -6.80 12.43 13.33
CA GLU A 3 -8.24 12.23 13.38
C GLU A 3 -8.59 10.79 13.03
N LEU A 4 -9.53 10.19 13.77
CA LEU A 4 -10.08 8.89 13.43
C LEU A 4 -11.27 9.11 12.47
N MET A 5 -11.07 8.80 11.18
CA MET A 5 -12.04 9.10 10.14
C MET A 5 -12.02 8.00 9.07
N ASP A 6 -13.17 7.68 8.51
CA ASP A 6 -13.28 6.89 7.30
C ASP A 6 -12.89 7.78 6.10
N TYR A 7 -12.06 7.28 5.18
CA TYR A 7 -11.64 8.05 4.00
C TYR A 7 -12.82 8.53 3.14
N ARG A 8 -13.94 7.80 3.15
CA ARG A 8 -15.17 8.13 2.43
C ARG A 8 -15.87 9.38 3.00
N ASP A 9 -15.49 9.79 4.19
CA ASP A 9 -16.00 11.00 4.83
C ASP A 9 -15.13 12.24 4.51
N LEU A 10 -13.91 12.07 4.02
CA LEU A 10 -13.02 13.19 3.64
C LEU A 10 -13.71 14.23 2.75
N PRO A 11 -14.45 13.84 1.70
CA PRO A 11 -15.11 14.82 0.82
C PRO A 11 -16.30 15.58 1.48
N LYS A 12 -16.73 15.16 2.68
CA LYS A 12 -17.80 15.86 3.43
C LYS A 12 -17.26 17.06 4.22
N HIS A 13 -15.95 17.19 4.31
CA HIS A 13 -15.24 18.27 4.98
C HIS A 13 -14.64 19.22 3.94
N ASP A 14 -14.50 20.50 4.29
CA ASP A 14 -13.89 21.53 3.43
C ASP A 14 -12.36 21.45 3.42
N TYR A 15 -11.81 20.22 3.40
CA TYR A 15 -10.36 20.03 3.34
C TYR A 15 -9.82 20.30 1.96
N GLN A 16 -8.71 21.03 1.90
CA GLN A 16 -7.95 21.29 0.69
C GLN A 16 -6.46 21.14 1.00
N PHE A 17 -5.88 20.02 0.57
CA PHE A 17 -4.49 19.68 0.84
C PHE A 17 -3.60 19.98 -0.36
N ASP A 18 -2.39 20.43 -0.09
CA ASP A 18 -1.34 20.55 -1.11
C ASP A 18 -0.72 19.20 -1.44
N ARG A 19 -0.75 18.27 -0.47
CA ARG A 19 -0.17 16.94 -0.57
C ARG A 19 -1.01 15.92 0.17
N VAL A 20 -1.15 14.74 -0.44
CA VAL A 20 -1.78 13.56 0.17
C VAL A 20 -0.80 12.40 0.12
N VAL A 21 -0.79 11.58 1.14
CA VAL A 21 -0.01 10.32 1.20
C VAL A 21 -0.92 9.21 1.68
N SER A 22 -0.87 8.07 1.00
CA SER A 22 -1.52 6.83 1.43
C SER A 22 -0.50 5.69 1.42
N VAL A 23 -0.37 4.99 2.55
CA VAL A 23 0.62 3.93 2.74
C VAL A 23 -0.07 2.68 3.29
N GLY A 24 -0.05 1.59 2.53
CA GLY A 24 -0.57 0.27 2.96
C GLY A 24 -2.07 0.23 3.23
N MET A 25 -2.82 1.23 2.76
CA MET A 25 -4.28 1.28 2.97
C MET A 25 -5.03 0.65 1.80
N LEU A 26 -4.52 0.78 0.58
CA LEU A 26 -5.20 0.36 -0.65
C LEU A 26 -5.54 -1.14 -0.65
N GLU A 27 -4.71 -1.95 -0.02
CA GLU A 27 -4.89 -3.40 0.13
C GLU A 27 -6.13 -3.76 0.96
N HIS A 28 -6.65 -2.82 1.73
CA HIS A 28 -7.82 -2.98 2.59
C HIS A 28 -9.08 -2.27 2.08
N VAL A 29 -8.96 -1.46 1.02
CA VAL A 29 -10.07 -0.72 0.40
C VAL A 29 -11.04 -1.65 -0.33
N GLY A 30 -10.50 -2.72 -0.94
CA GLY A 30 -11.26 -3.66 -1.76
C GLY A 30 -11.41 -3.18 -3.21
N ARG A 31 -11.37 -4.14 -4.14
CA ARG A 31 -11.26 -3.88 -5.58
C ARG A 31 -12.40 -3.02 -6.13
N ASP A 32 -13.62 -3.25 -5.66
CA ASP A 32 -14.81 -2.52 -6.11
C ASP A 32 -14.83 -1.04 -5.64
N ASN A 33 -13.92 -0.67 -4.73
CA ASN A 33 -13.87 0.68 -4.15
C ASN A 33 -12.63 1.47 -4.56
N TYR A 34 -11.76 0.96 -5.44
CA TYR A 34 -10.54 1.67 -5.83
C TYR A 34 -10.85 3.02 -6.48
N GLN A 35 -11.84 3.07 -7.37
CA GLN A 35 -12.28 4.34 -7.97
C GLN A 35 -12.79 5.31 -6.90
N LEU A 36 -13.68 4.87 -6.02
CA LEU A 36 -14.21 5.70 -4.94
C LEU A 36 -13.09 6.24 -4.02
N PHE A 37 -12.06 5.43 -3.76
CA PHE A 37 -10.91 5.88 -2.98
C PHE A 37 -10.15 7.01 -3.69
N LEU A 38 -9.89 6.88 -4.98
CA LEU A 38 -9.21 7.90 -5.76
C LEU A 38 -10.08 9.17 -5.91
N ASP A 39 -11.38 9.02 -6.17
CA ASP A 39 -12.35 10.14 -6.17
C ASP A 39 -12.31 10.94 -4.87
N CYS A 40 -12.22 10.25 -3.71
CA CYS A 40 -12.14 10.92 -2.41
C CYS A 40 -10.83 11.72 -2.25
N VAL A 41 -9.72 11.16 -2.70
CA VAL A 41 -8.42 11.87 -2.70
C VAL A 41 -8.46 13.05 -3.65
N GLU A 42 -9.00 12.85 -4.85
CA GLU A 42 -9.12 13.92 -5.87
C GLU A 42 -9.86 15.15 -5.31
N LYS A 43 -10.98 14.92 -4.62
CA LYS A 43 -11.81 15.99 -4.06
C LYS A 43 -11.10 16.85 -3.01
N VAL A 44 -10.23 16.25 -2.20
CA VAL A 44 -9.53 16.98 -1.13
C VAL A 44 -8.14 17.47 -1.52
N LEU A 45 -7.63 17.05 -2.67
CA LEU A 45 -6.35 17.52 -3.21
C LEU A 45 -6.56 18.77 -4.07
N LYS A 46 -5.77 19.81 -3.84
CA LYS A 46 -5.78 21.04 -4.65
C LYS A 46 -5.34 20.74 -6.09
N PRO A 47 -5.82 21.50 -7.09
CA PRO A 47 -5.25 21.42 -8.44
C PRO A 47 -3.73 21.60 -8.43
N GLY A 48 -2.99 20.74 -9.14
CA GLY A 48 -1.53 20.70 -9.14
C GLY A 48 -0.92 20.11 -7.85
N GLY A 49 -1.73 19.73 -6.88
CA GLY A 49 -1.28 19.05 -5.65
C GLY A 49 -0.69 17.68 -5.93
N LEU A 50 0.13 17.19 -5.01
CA LEU A 50 0.84 15.91 -5.12
C LEU A 50 0.15 14.82 -4.32
N PHE A 51 0.01 13.63 -4.90
CA PHE A 51 -0.42 12.43 -4.21
C PHE A 51 0.65 11.35 -4.31
N LEU A 52 1.08 10.80 -3.16
CA LEU A 52 1.94 9.62 -3.07
C LEU A 52 1.12 8.42 -2.63
N LEU A 53 1.04 7.41 -3.47
CA LEU A 53 0.36 6.15 -3.19
C LEU A 53 1.39 5.02 -3.07
N HIS A 54 1.51 4.45 -1.86
CA HIS A 54 2.40 3.35 -1.55
C HIS A 54 1.58 2.10 -1.21
N PHE A 55 1.74 1.03 -1.98
CA PHE A 55 0.92 -0.18 -1.84
C PHE A 55 1.63 -1.43 -2.38
N ILE A 56 1.24 -2.59 -1.83
CA ILE A 56 1.63 -3.89 -2.35
C ILE A 56 0.83 -4.17 -3.62
N SER A 57 1.51 -4.63 -4.65
CA SER A 57 0.89 -4.94 -5.95
C SER A 57 1.30 -6.32 -6.45
N ALA A 58 0.55 -6.83 -7.41
CA ALA A 58 0.89 -8.02 -8.15
C ALA A 58 1.08 -7.70 -9.64
N LEU A 59 1.78 -8.59 -10.37
CA LEU A 59 1.94 -8.43 -11.83
C LEU A 59 0.59 -8.51 -12.57
N LYS A 60 -0.33 -9.33 -12.06
CA LYS A 60 -1.69 -9.53 -12.60
C LYS A 60 -2.69 -9.64 -11.46
N GLU A 61 -3.94 -9.34 -11.76
CA GLU A 61 -5.05 -9.53 -10.84
C GLU A 61 -5.16 -11.01 -10.46
N HIS A 62 -5.31 -11.27 -9.17
CA HIS A 62 -5.53 -12.62 -8.64
C HIS A 62 -6.43 -12.57 -7.40
N PRO A 63 -7.05 -13.68 -7.01
CA PRO A 63 -7.97 -13.72 -5.87
C PRO A 63 -7.29 -13.52 -4.51
N GLY A 64 -5.96 -13.51 -4.47
CA GLY A 64 -5.16 -13.50 -3.25
C GLY A 64 -4.98 -14.91 -2.66
N ASP A 65 -4.07 -15.02 -1.71
CA ASP A 65 -3.79 -16.28 -1.02
C ASP A 65 -4.88 -16.59 0.02
N PRO A 66 -5.53 -17.78 -0.01
CA PRO A 66 -6.61 -18.13 0.90
C PRO A 66 -6.17 -18.19 2.38
N TRP A 67 -4.93 -18.63 2.63
CA TRP A 67 -4.41 -18.72 3.98
C TRP A 67 -4.15 -17.32 4.57
N VAL A 68 -3.54 -16.42 3.80
CA VAL A 68 -3.31 -15.03 4.19
C VAL A 68 -4.65 -14.32 4.47
N LYS A 69 -5.64 -14.50 3.59
CA LYS A 69 -6.99 -13.94 3.78
C LYS A 69 -7.69 -14.48 5.02
N LYS A 70 -7.45 -15.73 5.38
CA LYS A 70 -8.11 -16.34 6.54
C LYS A 70 -7.48 -15.92 7.85
N TYR A 71 -6.16 -15.84 7.92
CA TYR A 71 -5.44 -15.76 9.20
C TYR A 71 -4.73 -14.43 9.46
N ILE A 72 -4.37 -13.68 8.42
CA ILE A 72 -3.55 -12.47 8.54
C ILE A 72 -4.36 -11.22 8.17
N PHE A 73 -4.90 -11.16 6.94
CA PHE A 73 -5.62 -9.99 6.40
C PHE A 73 -6.99 -10.37 5.84
N PRO A 74 -8.00 -10.58 6.72
CA PRO A 74 -9.37 -10.84 6.28
C PRO A 74 -9.87 -9.70 5.37
N GLY A 75 -10.38 -10.06 4.19
CA GLY A 75 -10.87 -9.09 3.21
C GLY A 75 -9.79 -8.38 2.39
N GLY A 76 -8.51 -8.58 2.71
CA GLY A 76 -7.40 -7.97 1.98
C GLY A 76 -7.34 -8.39 0.52
N THR A 77 -6.95 -7.45 -0.35
CA THR A 77 -6.73 -7.67 -1.78
C THR A 77 -5.40 -7.03 -2.21
N VAL A 78 -4.70 -7.70 -3.11
CA VAL A 78 -3.50 -7.13 -3.72
C VAL A 78 -3.87 -6.73 -5.15
N PRO A 79 -3.88 -5.41 -5.46
CA PRO A 79 -4.17 -4.94 -6.80
C PRO A 79 -3.02 -5.21 -7.75
N SER A 80 -3.27 -5.20 -9.06
CA SER A 80 -2.19 -5.05 -10.03
C SER A 80 -1.87 -3.57 -10.25
N LEU A 81 -0.64 -3.30 -10.68
CA LEU A 81 -0.23 -1.93 -11.02
C LEU A 81 -1.13 -1.34 -12.13
N ARG A 82 -1.48 -2.13 -13.14
CA ARG A 82 -2.33 -1.68 -14.26
C ARG A 82 -3.77 -1.34 -13.82
N GLU A 83 -4.34 -2.05 -12.84
CA GLU A 83 -5.67 -1.69 -12.29
C GLU A 83 -5.64 -0.27 -11.74
N ILE A 84 -4.63 0.04 -10.92
CA ILE A 84 -4.53 1.33 -10.26
C ILE A 84 -4.26 2.45 -11.26
N LEU A 85 -3.36 2.23 -12.22
CA LEU A 85 -3.09 3.20 -13.28
C LEU A 85 -4.33 3.48 -14.15
N ASN A 86 -5.18 2.47 -14.39
CA ASN A 86 -6.43 2.67 -15.12
C ASN A 86 -7.39 3.58 -14.34
N HIS A 87 -7.59 3.32 -13.04
CA HIS A 87 -8.45 4.17 -12.20
C HIS A 87 -7.91 5.60 -12.06
N MET A 88 -6.59 5.76 -11.95
CA MET A 88 -5.96 7.09 -11.88
C MET A 88 -6.22 7.94 -13.11
N ALA A 89 -6.27 7.32 -14.29
CA ALA A 89 -6.54 8.03 -15.54
C ALA A 89 -7.96 8.61 -15.58
N GLU A 90 -8.94 7.94 -14.95
CA GLU A 90 -10.34 8.43 -14.89
C GLU A 90 -10.47 9.67 -13.98
N ASP A 91 -9.58 9.84 -12.99
CA ASP A 91 -9.61 10.93 -12.01
C ASP A 91 -8.64 12.08 -12.31
N ASN A 92 -8.17 12.20 -13.54
CA ASN A 92 -7.24 13.25 -13.94
C ASN A 92 -5.94 13.28 -13.11
N PHE A 93 -5.47 12.12 -12.63
CA PHE A 93 -4.17 11.99 -12.01
C PHE A 93 -3.07 11.75 -13.06
N HIS A 94 -2.11 12.66 -13.12
CA HIS A 94 -0.94 12.53 -13.96
C HIS A 94 0.20 11.86 -13.22
N THR A 95 0.57 10.67 -13.65
CA THR A 95 1.71 9.93 -13.07
C THR A 95 3.01 10.67 -13.38
N LEU A 96 3.76 10.97 -12.32
CA LEU A 96 5.09 11.60 -12.40
C LEU A 96 6.20 10.58 -12.30
N ASP A 97 6.01 9.59 -11.40
CA ASP A 97 7.02 8.59 -11.09
C ASP A 97 6.39 7.32 -10.53
N ILE A 98 7.01 6.18 -10.88
CA ILE A 98 6.69 4.88 -10.30
C ILE A 98 7.99 4.23 -9.86
N GLU A 99 8.12 3.98 -8.55
CA GLU A 99 9.26 3.30 -7.97
C GLU A 99 8.87 1.92 -7.46
N ASN A 100 9.68 0.91 -7.78
CA ASN A 100 9.50 -0.45 -7.26
C ASN A 100 10.43 -0.69 -6.07
N LEU A 101 9.86 -0.90 -4.91
CA LEU A 101 10.55 -1.12 -3.64
C LEU A 101 10.54 -2.60 -3.20
N ARG A 102 10.28 -3.52 -4.08
CA ARG A 102 10.16 -4.95 -3.80
C ARG A 102 11.31 -5.51 -2.96
N LEU A 103 12.55 -5.27 -3.41
CA LEU A 103 13.73 -5.78 -2.69
C LEU A 103 13.99 -5.06 -1.37
N HIS A 104 13.57 -3.80 -1.24
CA HIS A 104 13.61 -3.09 0.04
C HIS A 104 12.68 -3.78 1.05
N TYR A 105 11.46 -4.10 0.64
CA TYR A 105 10.50 -4.74 1.52
C TYR A 105 10.87 -6.21 1.85
N ASN A 106 11.46 -6.92 0.89
CA ASN A 106 12.08 -8.22 1.18
C ASN A 106 13.08 -8.14 2.34
N LYS A 107 14.01 -7.17 2.31
CA LYS A 107 14.97 -6.96 3.40
C LYS A 107 14.30 -6.58 4.71
N THR A 108 13.27 -5.74 4.68
CA THR A 108 12.48 -5.39 5.86
C THR A 108 11.87 -6.63 6.51
N LEU A 109 11.26 -7.50 5.72
CA LEU A 109 10.64 -8.74 6.20
C LEU A 109 11.69 -9.72 6.80
N LEU A 110 12.86 -9.84 6.18
CA LEU A 110 13.96 -10.64 6.74
C LEU A 110 14.46 -10.09 8.09
N HIS A 111 14.48 -8.76 8.25
CA HIS A 111 14.80 -8.14 9.54
C HIS A 111 13.71 -8.40 10.58
N TRP A 112 12.44 -8.33 10.21
CA TRP A 112 11.33 -8.64 11.10
C TRP A 112 11.33 -10.11 11.52
N GLU A 113 11.56 -11.03 10.57
CA GLU A 113 11.70 -12.46 10.85
C GLU A 113 12.85 -12.73 11.84
N LYS A 114 14.02 -12.13 11.59
CA LYS A 114 15.16 -12.24 12.50
C LYS A 114 14.83 -11.71 13.90
N ASN A 115 14.25 -10.52 14.00
CA ASN A 115 13.88 -9.92 15.28
C ASN A 115 12.86 -10.79 16.04
N PHE A 116 11.87 -11.32 15.33
CA PHE A 116 10.89 -12.24 15.91
C PHE A 116 11.57 -13.49 16.48
N ARG A 117 12.45 -14.13 15.71
CA ARG A 117 13.16 -15.34 16.15
C ARG A 117 14.14 -15.07 17.31
N ASP A 118 14.84 -13.95 17.29
CA ASP A 118 15.76 -13.56 18.35
C ASP A 118 15.03 -13.30 19.68
N ASN A 119 13.75 -12.93 19.66
CA ASN A 119 12.93 -12.63 20.83
C ASN A 119 11.86 -13.69 21.12
N ILE A 120 11.94 -14.89 20.54
CA ILE A 120 10.87 -15.91 20.59
C ILE A 120 10.48 -16.32 22.01
N GLU A 121 11.42 -16.33 22.97
CA GLU A 121 11.12 -16.66 24.35
C GLU A 121 10.27 -15.59 25.05
N GLN A 122 10.45 -14.31 24.68
CA GLN A 122 9.59 -13.23 25.14
C GLN A 122 8.19 -13.34 24.50
N GLU A 123 8.12 -13.63 23.21
CA GLU A 123 6.87 -13.80 22.47
C GLU A 123 6.01 -14.94 23.05
N ARG A 124 6.65 -16.04 23.54
CA ARG A 124 5.98 -17.14 24.22
C ARG A 124 5.25 -16.74 25.50
N THR A 125 5.62 -15.64 26.11
CA THR A 125 4.89 -15.12 27.28
C THR A 125 3.59 -14.41 26.93
N MET A 126 3.42 -14.01 25.66
CA MET A 126 2.28 -13.20 25.16
C MET A 126 1.35 -14.01 24.26
N PHE A 127 1.87 -15.00 23.52
CA PHE A 127 1.15 -15.73 22.49
C PHE A 127 1.32 -17.25 22.62
N ASP A 128 0.36 -18.00 22.10
CA ASP A 128 0.44 -19.46 22.05
C ASP A 128 1.32 -19.97 20.89
N GLU A 129 1.70 -21.24 20.94
CA GLU A 129 2.56 -21.88 19.94
C GLU A 129 1.90 -21.91 18.53
N THR A 130 0.58 -21.86 18.45
CA THR A 130 -0.15 -21.81 17.17
C THR A 130 0.07 -20.47 16.50
N PHE A 131 -0.07 -19.38 17.24
CA PHE A 131 0.20 -18.03 16.76
C PHE A 131 1.67 -17.88 16.36
N LEU A 132 2.61 -18.32 17.19
CA LEU A 132 4.05 -18.19 16.92
C LEU A 132 4.44 -18.88 15.61
N ARG A 133 3.96 -20.09 15.38
CA ARG A 133 4.19 -20.81 14.11
C ARG A 133 3.52 -20.14 12.91
N MET A 134 2.30 -19.62 13.10
CA MET A 134 1.59 -18.88 12.07
C MET A 134 2.35 -17.62 11.67
N TRP A 135 2.87 -16.89 12.65
CA TRP A 135 3.57 -15.64 12.41
C TRP A 135 4.94 -15.84 11.75
N ASP A 136 5.71 -16.85 12.19
CA ASP A 136 6.97 -17.25 11.55
C ASP A 136 6.76 -17.66 10.09
N LEU A 137 5.75 -18.47 9.83
CA LEU A 137 5.37 -18.86 8.47
C LEU A 137 5.00 -17.64 7.62
N TYR A 138 4.22 -16.70 8.17
CA TYR A 138 3.81 -15.49 7.47
C TYR A 138 5.02 -14.64 7.08
N LEU A 139 5.93 -14.34 8.01
CA LEU A 139 7.10 -13.51 7.73
C LEU A 139 8.01 -14.16 6.68
N SER A 140 8.30 -15.45 6.83
CA SER A 140 9.14 -16.22 5.89
C SER A 140 8.51 -16.30 4.51
N ALA A 141 7.21 -16.61 4.42
CA ALA A 141 6.48 -16.70 3.15
C ALA A 141 6.41 -15.34 2.45
N CYS A 142 6.12 -14.27 3.17
CA CYS A 142 6.11 -12.92 2.60
C CYS A 142 7.50 -12.50 2.08
N ALA A 143 8.56 -12.74 2.86
CA ALA A 143 9.92 -12.45 2.41
C ALA A 143 10.25 -13.19 1.11
N ALA A 144 9.91 -14.49 1.03
CA ALA A 144 10.09 -15.30 -0.17
C ALA A 144 9.25 -14.79 -1.36
N THR A 145 8.02 -14.36 -1.11
CA THR A 145 7.09 -13.87 -2.13
C THR A 145 7.63 -12.59 -2.80
N PHE A 146 8.12 -11.65 -2.00
CA PHE A 146 8.79 -10.45 -2.53
C PHE A 146 10.13 -10.78 -3.18
N HIS A 147 10.93 -11.70 -2.62
CA HIS A 147 12.19 -12.10 -3.21
C HIS A 147 12.02 -12.66 -4.63
N ASN A 148 11.02 -13.51 -4.81
CA ASN A 148 10.78 -14.21 -6.08
C ASN A 148 9.88 -13.41 -7.06
N GLY A 149 9.47 -12.19 -6.72
CA GLY A 149 8.69 -11.32 -7.62
C GLY A 149 7.26 -11.82 -7.87
N ILE A 150 6.68 -12.54 -6.92
CA ILE A 150 5.26 -12.93 -6.97
C ILE A 150 4.39 -11.70 -6.68
N ILE A 151 4.83 -10.87 -5.74
CA ILE A 151 4.27 -9.55 -5.46
C ILE A 151 5.38 -8.50 -5.44
N ASP A 152 4.98 -7.26 -5.66
CA ASP A 152 5.81 -6.07 -5.66
C ASP A 152 5.35 -5.08 -4.59
N LEU A 153 6.16 -4.07 -4.33
CA LEU A 153 5.77 -2.89 -3.58
C LEU A 153 6.05 -1.67 -4.44
N HIS A 154 5.01 -0.87 -4.73
CA HIS A 154 5.16 0.32 -5.54
C HIS A 154 4.88 1.60 -4.76
N GLN A 155 5.63 2.64 -5.09
CA GLN A 155 5.28 4.02 -4.82
C GLN A 155 4.95 4.72 -6.13
N ILE A 156 3.75 5.29 -6.23
CA ILE A 156 3.35 6.10 -7.37
C ILE A 156 3.24 7.54 -6.89
N LEU A 157 4.02 8.43 -7.48
CA LEU A 157 3.88 9.86 -7.31
C LEU A 157 3.08 10.43 -8.47
N MET A 158 2.04 11.21 -8.16
CA MET A 158 1.15 11.79 -9.16
C MET A 158 0.71 13.19 -8.77
N THR A 159 0.20 13.95 -9.77
CA THR A 159 -0.44 15.25 -9.56
C THR A 159 -1.91 15.18 -9.91
N LYS A 160 -2.73 15.95 -9.22
CA LYS A 160 -4.09 16.27 -9.68
C LYS A 160 -4.01 17.33 -10.78
N GLY A 161 -4.27 16.90 -12.00
CA GLY A 161 -4.11 17.77 -13.17
C GLY A 161 -2.65 18.16 -13.43
N ILE A 162 -2.46 19.22 -14.21
CA ILE A 162 -1.15 19.67 -14.67
C ILE A 162 -0.45 20.50 -13.57
N ASN A 163 0.84 20.22 -13.34
CA ASN A 163 1.74 21.04 -12.53
C ASN A 163 3.08 21.22 -13.26
N ASN A 164 3.31 22.40 -13.82
CA ASN A 164 4.52 22.73 -14.59
C ASN A 164 5.67 23.31 -13.72
N GLU A 165 5.49 23.43 -12.41
CA GLU A 165 6.49 23.98 -11.48
C GLU A 165 7.33 22.89 -10.80
N LEU A 166 7.12 21.64 -11.15
CA LEU A 166 7.83 20.50 -10.59
C LEU A 166 9.25 20.41 -11.17
N PRO A 167 10.22 19.91 -10.38
CA PRO A 167 11.56 19.60 -10.88
C PRO A 167 11.51 18.65 -12.08
N MET A 168 12.31 18.92 -13.12
CA MET A 168 12.33 18.08 -14.34
C MET A 168 13.09 16.77 -14.15
N THR A 169 13.84 16.63 -13.07
CA THR A 169 14.68 15.43 -12.78
C THR A 169 14.48 14.98 -11.35
N ARG A 170 14.67 13.68 -11.13
CA ARG A 170 14.80 13.11 -9.78
C ARG A 170 16.06 13.67 -9.10
N TRP A 171 15.99 13.93 -7.80
CA TRP A 171 17.10 14.48 -7.01
C TRP A 171 18.03 13.42 -6.41
N TYR A 172 17.89 12.18 -6.78
CA TYR A 172 18.64 11.03 -6.26
C TYR A 172 19.14 10.10 -7.35
#